data_2efca2055249f1ee8e3e8ca4c6a95a4e
#
_entry.id   2efca2055249f1ee8e3e8ca4c6a95a4e
#
_cell.length_a   1.000
_cell.length_b   1.000
_cell.length_c   1.000
_cell.angle_alpha   90.00
_cell.angle_beta   90.00
_cell.angle_gamma   90.00
#
_symmetry.space_group_name_H-M   'P 1'
#
loop_
_entity.id
_entity.type
_entity.pdbx_description
1 polymer ?
#
loop_
_entity_poly.entity_id
_entity_poly.type
_entity_poly.pdbx_seq_one_letter_code
_entity_poly.pdbx_strand_id
1 'polypeptide(L)'
;VKVKLEPTTNISVSAISSAGSGENLKLMDEGQIQFGILQGLYGAYAWNGTGPVPQAYKNLRSVSMLWQNVEHFVVRNNVVETGTISDMTNLYDESFSIGARNSGTEGSGRFILGKVGIDLEQVDIAYLGYGPSADAMQNGNIDGMNIPAGVPASAVTRAYANLGGEITTLDFTEAQLAEVNSDFELWTPYLIPAGTYPNQDKDINTIAQPNIMAARADVPEEDVYQITKTIYANLAFLNNIHPATKAMALEKAIAGLPMPLHPGAARFYREQGIEIPERLIAE
;
A
#
# COMPACT_ATOMS: atom_id res chain seq x y z
N VAL A 1 8.90 -1.70 16.22
CA VAL A 1 10.04 -0.78 16.43
C VAL A 1 10.09 -0.36 17.91
N LYS A 2 9.10 0.36 18.44
CA LYS A 2 9.09 0.89 19.82
C LYS A 2 9.62 -0.12 20.86
N VAL A 3 9.01 -1.30 20.98
CA VAL A 3 9.31 -2.33 21.99
C VAL A 3 10.76 -2.84 21.94
N LYS A 4 11.40 -2.74 20.78
CA LYS A 4 12.77 -3.22 20.56
C LYS A 4 13.82 -2.13 20.56
N LEU A 5 13.41 -0.90 20.22
CA LEU A 5 14.31 0.25 20.09
C LEU A 5 14.51 0.99 21.41
N GLU A 6 13.43 1.35 22.11
CA GLU A 6 13.48 2.15 23.34
C GLU A 6 14.37 1.55 24.44
N PRO A 7 14.39 0.21 24.67
CA PRO A 7 15.27 -0.36 25.72
C PRO A 7 16.76 -0.27 25.41
N THR A 8 17.14 -0.02 24.15
CA THR A 8 18.55 -0.06 23.67
C THR A 8 19.08 1.28 23.21
N THR A 9 18.22 2.29 23.14
CA THR A 9 18.55 3.64 22.66
C THR A 9 17.84 4.71 23.51
N ASN A 10 18.20 5.98 23.32
CA ASN A 10 17.49 7.11 23.91
C ASN A 10 16.34 7.62 23.02
N ILE A 11 15.96 6.84 21.98
CA ILE A 11 14.90 7.23 21.05
C ILE A 11 13.57 6.74 21.58
N SER A 12 12.63 7.67 21.78
CA SER A 12 11.23 7.34 22.10
C SER A 12 10.38 7.34 20.84
N VAL A 13 9.54 6.32 20.67
CA VAL A 13 8.69 6.13 19.47
C VAL A 13 7.22 6.17 19.88
N SER A 14 6.47 7.08 19.28
CA SER A 14 5.01 7.12 19.38
C SER A 14 4.37 6.78 18.05
N ALA A 15 3.42 5.85 18.06
CA ALA A 15 2.61 5.51 16.89
C ALA A 15 1.24 6.18 17.01
N ILE A 16 0.84 6.87 15.95
CA ILE A 16 -0.48 7.51 15.85
C ILE A 16 -1.21 6.92 14.64
N SER A 17 -2.54 6.88 14.71
CA SER A 17 -3.38 6.49 13.58
C SER A 17 -3.65 7.69 12.68
N SER A 18 -3.74 7.43 11.38
CA SER A 18 -4.12 8.41 10.36
C SER A 18 -5.07 7.77 9.35
N ALA A 19 -5.60 8.56 8.42
CA ALA A 19 -6.38 8.06 7.29
C ALA A 19 -5.53 7.29 6.26
N GLY A 20 -4.19 7.41 6.30
CA GLY A 20 -3.25 6.71 5.42
C GLY A 20 -2.30 7.63 4.67
N SER A 21 -1.90 7.23 3.46
CA SER A 21 -0.77 7.85 2.73
C SER A 21 -0.93 9.34 2.48
N GLY A 22 -2.12 9.80 2.08
CA GLY A 22 -2.37 11.21 1.81
C GLY A 22 -2.24 12.08 3.07
N GLU A 23 -2.86 11.64 4.17
CA GLU A 23 -2.75 12.35 5.45
C GLU A 23 -1.32 12.29 5.99
N ASN A 24 -0.63 11.15 5.88
CA ASN A 24 0.76 11.01 6.31
C ASN A 24 1.68 11.98 5.60
N LEU A 25 1.54 12.16 4.27
CA LEU A 25 2.31 13.14 3.52
C LEU A 25 2.09 14.57 4.04
N LYS A 26 0.83 14.94 4.28
CA LYS A 26 0.50 16.25 4.83
C LYS A 26 1.13 16.45 6.22
N LEU A 27 0.98 15.49 7.12
CA LEU A 27 1.54 15.56 8.47
C LEU A 27 3.08 15.61 8.48
N MET A 28 3.73 14.91 7.53
CA MET A 28 5.18 14.97 7.35
C MET A 28 5.62 16.35 6.82
N ASP A 29 4.92 16.91 5.84
CA ASP A 29 5.22 18.22 5.27
C ASP A 29 5.04 19.34 6.30
N GLU A 30 3.98 19.27 7.10
CA GLU A 30 3.71 20.19 8.22
C GLU A 30 4.63 19.98 9.44
N GLY A 31 5.50 18.97 9.43
CA GLY A 31 6.43 18.68 10.52
C GLY A 31 5.81 18.03 11.76
N GLN A 32 4.58 17.58 11.66
CA GLN A 32 3.85 16.99 12.80
C GLN A 32 4.30 15.55 13.10
N ILE A 33 4.76 14.82 12.08
CA ILE A 33 5.34 13.47 12.22
C ILE A 33 6.70 13.40 11.52
N GLN A 34 7.60 12.57 12.06
CA GLN A 34 8.94 12.34 11.51
C GLN A 34 8.96 11.21 10.47
N PHE A 35 8.10 10.21 10.64
CA PHE A 35 8.00 9.01 9.80
C PHE A 35 6.56 8.79 9.37
N GLY A 36 6.38 8.26 8.16
CA GLY A 36 5.08 7.84 7.65
C GLY A 36 5.18 6.52 6.88
N ILE A 37 4.12 5.73 6.92
CA ILE A 37 3.96 4.59 5.99
C ILE A 37 3.17 5.11 4.79
N LEU A 38 3.72 4.91 3.60
CA LEU A 38 3.15 5.37 2.33
C LEU A 38 3.05 4.22 1.35
N GLN A 39 2.04 4.23 0.52
CA GLN A 39 2.07 3.48 -0.74
C GLN A 39 3.14 4.07 -1.67
N GLY A 40 3.76 3.23 -2.50
CA GLY A 40 4.76 3.65 -3.48
C GLY A 40 4.27 4.78 -4.37
N LEU A 41 3.00 4.73 -4.81
CA LEU A 41 2.36 5.78 -5.59
C LEU A 41 2.41 7.16 -4.90
N TYR A 42 2.10 7.22 -3.62
CA TYR A 42 2.15 8.47 -2.86
C TYR A 42 3.57 8.97 -2.64
N GLY A 43 4.54 8.05 -2.51
CA GLY A 43 5.95 8.42 -2.53
C GLY A 43 6.38 9.01 -3.87
N ALA A 44 5.93 8.43 -4.99
CA ALA A 44 6.19 8.97 -6.33
C ALA A 44 5.50 10.33 -6.55
N TYR A 45 4.25 10.48 -6.13
CA TYR A 45 3.55 11.76 -6.17
C TYR A 45 4.29 12.83 -5.37
N ALA A 46 4.67 12.53 -4.14
CA ALA A 46 5.40 13.46 -3.27
C ALA A 46 6.72 13.90 -3.91
N TRP A 47 7.49 12.95 -4.45
CA TRP A 47 8.80 13.27 -5.03
C TRP A 47 8.72 14.08 -6.32
N ASN A 48 7.72 13.77 -7.18
CA ASN A 48 7.56 14.42 -8.48
C ASN A 48 6.66 15.67 -8.46
N GLY A 49 5.90 15.90 -7.38
CA GLY A 49 4.92 16.99 -7.31
C GLY A 49 3.75 16.75 -8.24
N THR A 50 3.23 15.53 -8.31
CA THR A 50 2.13 15.11 -9.18
C THR A 50 0.98 14.53 -8.38
N GLY A 51 -0.13 14.17 -9.05
CA GLY A 51 -1.31 13.63 -8.41
C GLY A 51 -1.97 14.63 -7.45
N PRO A 52 -2.39 14.22 -6.25
CA PRO A 52 -3.10 15.07 -5.30
C PRO A 52 -2.18 16.02 -4.50
N VAL A 53 -0.87 15.95 -4.66
CA VAL A 53 0.06 16.82 -3.93
C VAL A 53 0.25 18.16 -4.65
N PRO A 54 0.29 19.30 -3.92
CA PRO A 54 0.34 20.61 -4.54
C PRO A 54 1.72 20.96 -5.13
N GLN A 55 2.78 20.29 -4.67
CA GLN A 55 4.17 20.52 -5.08
C GLN A 55 5.05 19.32 -4.72
N ALA A 56 6.26 19.29 -5.26
CA ALA A 56 7.24 18.26 -4.90
C ALA A 56 7.74 18.44 -3.45
N TYR A 57 7.69 17.37 -2.68
CA TYR A 57 8.17 17.33 -1.29
C TYR A 57 9.59 16.78 -1.22
N LYS A 58 10.58 17.60 -1.64
CA LYS A 58 11.99 17.19 -1.68
C LYS A 58 12.64 17.03 -0.29
N ASN A 59 11.92 17.37 0.77
CA ASN A 59 12.28 17.14 2.17
C ASN A 59 11.94 15.74 2.69
N LEU A 60 11.44 14.85 1.84
CA LEU A 60 11.14 13.45 2.20
C LEU A 60 12.20 12.50 1.68
N ARG A 61 12.39 11.39 2.39
CA ARG A 61 13.34 10.32 2.05
C ARG A 61 12.69 8.96 2.28
N SER A 62 13.07 8.00 1.45
CA SER A 62 12.74 6.59 1.71
C SER A 62 13.62 6.02 2.83
N VAL A 63 13.04 5.17 3.66
CA VAL A 63 13.79 4.40 4.67
C VAL A 63 13.86 2.93 4.25
N SER A 64 12.73 2.34 3.93
CA SER A 64 12.65 0.91 3.59
C SER A 64 11.39 0.59 2.80
N MET A 65 11.46 -0.36 1.88
CA MET A 65 10.32 -1.13 1.47
C MET A 65 9.90 -2.05 2.62
N LEU A 66 8.62 -2.11 2.94
CA LEU A 66 8.09 -2.91 4.04
C LEU A 66 7.48 -4.23 3.53
N TRP A 67 6.34 -4.16 2.87
CA TRP A 67 5.66 -5.30 2.26
C TRP A 67 4.89 -4.85 1.03
N GLN A 68 4.44 -5.82 0.24
CA GLN A 68 3.59 -5.54 -0.92
C GLN A 68 2.19 -5.11 -0.47
N ASN A 69 1.71 -4.03 -1.04
CA ASN A 69 0.34 -3.55 -0.93
C ASN A 69 -0.43 -4.12 -2.12
N VAL A 70 -1.11 -5.23 -1.86
CA VAL A 70 -1.77 -6.05 -2.88
C VAL A 70 -3.18 -5.53 -3.10
N GLU A 71 -3.55 -5.22 -4.32
CA GLU A 71 -4.87 -4.71 -4.67
C GLU A 71 -5.92 -5.84 -4.60
N HIS A 72 -7.06 -5.57 -3.95
CA HIS A 72 -8.21 -6.47 -3.90
C HIS A 72 -9.44 -5.67 -4.31
N PHE A 73 -9.77 -5.69 -5.59
CA PHE A 73 -11.05 -5.19 -6.09
C PHE A 73 -12.08 -6.29 -5.96
N VAL A 74 -12.81 -6.27 -4.84
CA VAL A 74 -13.82 -7.27 -4.50
C VAL A 74 -15.18 -6.76 -4.91
N VAL A 75 -15.92 -7.54 -5.69
CA VAL A 75 -17.25 -7.18 -6.19
C VAL A 75 -18.25 -8.33 -5.98
N ARG A 76 -19.55 -8.04 -6.01
CA ARG A 76 -20.60 -9.06 -6.04
C ARG A 76 -20.61 -9.77 -7.38
N ASN A 77 -20.93 -11.06 -7.37
CA ASN A 77 -20.89 -11.90 -8.58
C ASN A 77 -21.90 -11.52 -9.66
N ASN A 78 -22.97 -10.78 -9.32
CA ASN A 78 -23.93 -10.29 -10.30
C ASN A 78 -23.36 -9.27 -11.30
N VAL A 79 -22.20 -8.64 -10.97
CA VAL A 79 -21.51 -7.70 -11.88
C VAL A 79 -20.33 -8.35 -12.61
N VAL A 80 -20.01 -9.60 -12.31
CA VAL A 80 -18.85 -10.30 -12.90
C VAL A 80 -19.24 -10.91 -14.25
N GLU A 81 -18.52 -10.50 -15.31
CA GLU A 81 -18.66 -11.03 -16.67
C GLU A 81 -17.34 -11.64 -17.17
N THR A 82 -16.26 -10.91 -17.11
CA THR A 82 -14.91 -11.35 -17.54
C THR A 82 -14.07 -11.89 -16.38
N GLY A 83 -14.38 -11.52 -15.16
CA GLY A 83 -13.59 -11.79 -13.96
C GLY A 83 -12.36 -10.88 -13.82
N THR A 84 -12.22 -9.87 -14.69
CA THR A 84 -11.11 -8.92 -14.65
C THR A 84 -11.55 -7.53 -14.20
N ILE A 85 -10.58 -6.64 -13.93
CA ILE A 85 -10.86 -5.25 -13.52
C ILE A 85 -11.74 -4.50 -14.52
N SER A 86 -11.88 -4.96 -15.77
CA SER A 86 -12.81 -4.39 -16.74
C SER A 86 -14.27 -4.46 -16.30
N ASP A 87 -14.63 -5.44 -15.47
CA ASP A 87 -16.00 -5.61 -14.96
C ASP A 87 -16.44 -4.46 -14.03
N MET A 88 -15.52 -3.58 -13.64
CA MET A 88 -15.86 -2.34 -12.92
C MET A 88 -16.81 -1.42 -13.70
N THR A 89 -16.91 -1.56 -15.04
CA THR A 89 -17.94 -0.87 -15.85
C THR A 89 -19.35 -1.35 -15.52
N ASN A 90 -19.51 -2.57 -15.02
CA ASN A 90 -20.80 -3.13 -14.61
C ASN A 90 -21.27 -2.60 -13.24
N LEU A 91 -20.44 -1.76 -12.59
CA LEU A 91 -20.79 -1.02 -11.35
C LEU A 91 -21.24 0.43 -11.64
N TYR A 92 -21.48 0.80 -12.88
CA TYR A 92 -22.08 2.10 -13.18
C TYR A 92 -23.49 2.16 -12.58
N ASP A 93 -23.81 3.27 -11.92
CA ASP A 93 -25.00 3.48 -11.08
C ASP A 93 -25.09 2.62 -9.81
N GLU A 94 -24.06 1.80 -9.49
CA GLU A 94 -23.98 0.98 -8.28
C GLU A 94 -22.95 1.52 -7.28
N SER A 95 -23.02 1.07 -6.03
CA SER A 95 -22.21 1.60 -4.94
C SER A 95 -20.88 0.87 -4.77
N PHE A 96 -19.77 1.62 -4.75
CA PHE A 96 -18.41 1.09 -4.59
C PHE A 96 -17.60 1.84 -3.53
N SER A 97 -17.04 1.10 -2.56
CA SER A 97 -16.11 1.69 -1.58
C SER A 97 -14.69 1.78 -2.14
N ILE A 98 -14.25 3.01 -2.42
CA ILE A 98 -12.91 3.30 -2.95
C ILE A 98 -11.85 3.51 -1.84
N GLY A 99 -12.22 3.40 -0.58
CA GLY A 99 -11.38 3.67 0.58
C GLY A 99 -11.75 4.96 1.31
N ALA A 100 -11.20 5.16 2.50
CA ALA A 100 -11.41 6.38 3.27
C ALA A 100 -10.84 7.60 2.53
N ARG A 101 -11.44 8.78 2.74
CA ARG A 101 -10.92 10.03 2.15
C ARG A 101 -9.48 10.31 2.59
N ASN A 102 -8.65 10.78 1.67
CA ASN A 102 -7.22 11.05 1.86
C ASN A 102 -6.38 9.81 2.22
N SER A 103 -6.93 8.61 2.02
CA SER A 103 -6.16 7.37 2.17
C SER A 103 -5.36 7.04 0.91
N GLY A 104 -4.36 6.18 1.06
CA GLY A 104 -3.68 5.58 -0.08
C GLY A 104 -4.63 4.72 -0.93
N THR A 105 -5.62 4.10 -0.31
CA THR A 105 -6.64 3.27 -0.96
C THR A 105 -7.47 4.08 -1.95
N GLU A 106 -7.98 5.24 -1.53
CA GLU A 106 -8.68 6.16 -2.42
C GLU A 106 -7.79 6.56 -3.60
N GLY A 107 -6.56 6.96 -3.32
CA GLY A 107 -5.63 7.42 -4.35
C GLY A 107 -5.24 6.33 -5.35
N SER A 108 -4.86 5.13 -4.87
CA SER A 108 -4.51 4.02 -5.77
C SER A 108 -5.73 3.53 -6.55
N GLY A 109 -6.90 3.42 -5.91
CA GLY A 109 -8.13 3.03 -6.59
C GLY A 109 -8.49 3.99 -7.74
N ARG A 110 -8.49 5.30 -7.49
CA ARG A 110 -8.73 6.30 -8.54
C ARG A 110 -7.71 6.25 -9.66
N PHE A 111 -6.43 6.11 -9.33
CA PHE A 111 -5.36 6.02 -10.30
C PHE A 111 -5.52 4.78 -11.18
N ILE A 112 -5.64 3.59 -10.57
CA ILE A 112 -5.77 2.32 -11.29
C ILE A 112 -7.01 2.33 -12.19
N LEU A 113 -8.18 2.66 -11.63
CA LEU A 113 -9.44 2.65 -12.39
C LEU A 113 -9.42 3.67 -13.53
N GLY A 114 -8.86 4.86 -13.31
CA GLY A 114 -8.67 5.84 -14.38
C GLY A 114 -7.75 5.35 -15.49
N LYS A 115 -6.66 4.63 -15.16
CA LYS A 115 -5.73 4.06 -16.14
C LYS A 115 -6.35 2.96 -17.00
N VAL A 116 -7.20 2.12 -16.41
CA VAL A 116 -7.93 1.08 -17.16
C VAL A 116 -9.23 1.57 -17.79
N GLY A 117 -9.45 2.89 -17.81
CA GLY A 117 -10.55 3.52 -18.55
C GLY A 117 -11.92 3.48 -17.86
N ILE A 118 -11.98 3.25 -16.54
CA ILE A 118 -13.22 3.27 -15.76
C ILE A 118 -13.59 4.72 -15.41
N ASP A 119 -14.80 5.13 -15.77
CA ASP A 119 -15.34 6.45 -15.44
C ASP A 119 -15.97 6.44 -14.04
N LEU A 120 -15.23 6.95 -13.08
CA LEU A 120 -15.68 7.00 -11.67
C LEU A 120 -16.81 8.01 -11.41
N GLU A 121 -17.15 8.88 -12.36
CA GLU A 121 -18.32 9.76 -12.24
C GLU A 121 -19.64 8.99 -12.41
N GLN A 122 -19.58 7.80 -13.01
CA GLN A 122 -20.73 6.91 -13.18
C GLN A 122 -20.89 5.88 -12.05
N VAL A 123 -20.03 5.90 -11.03
CA VAL A 123 -20.07 4.96 -9.89
C VAL A 123 -20.48 5.74 -8.64
N ASP A 124 -21.42 5.21 -7.85
CA ASP A 124 -21.75 5.79 -6.53
C ASP A 124 -20.63 5.49 -5.52
N ILE A 125 -19.74 6.46 -5.33
CA ILE A 125 -18.52 6.29 -4.56
C ILE A 125 -18.76 6.44 -3.05
N ALA A 126 -18.62 5.35 -2.31
CA ALA A 126 -18.55 5.32 -0.86
C ALA A 126 -17.10 5.49 -0.36
N TYR A 127 -16.91 6.27 0.71
CA TYR A 127 -15.59 6.53 1.32
C TYR A 127 -15.49 5.86 2.68
N LEU A 128 -15.17 4.57 2.67
CA LEU A 128 -15.12 3.74 3.87
C LEU A 128 -13.71 3.18 4.09
N GLY A 129 -13.33 3.00 5.36
CA GLY A 129 -12.15 2.23 5.72
C GLY A 129 -12.38 0.71 5.51
N TYR A 130 -11.34 -0.11 5.63
CA TYR A 130 -11.38 -1.54 5.31
C TYR A 130 -12.46 -2.32 6.07
N GLY A 131 -12.54 -2.15 7.39
CA GLY A 131 -13.55 -2.80 8.21
C GLY A 131 -14.98 -2.40 7.82
N PRO A 132 -15.29 -1.09 7.85
CA PRO A 132 -16.59 -0.58 7.39
C PRO A 132 -16.97 -0.96 5.96
N SER A 133 -16.01 -1.07 5.03
CA SER A 133 -16.28 -1.54 3.66
C SER A 133 -16.75 -3.00 3.66
N ALA A 134 -16.07 -3.89 4.40
CA ALA A 134 -16.49 -5.28 4.51
C ALA A 134 -17.87 -5.42 5.18
N ASP A 135 -18.16 -4.61 6.19
CA ASP A 135 -19.47 -4.58 6.85
C ASP A 135 -20.57 -4.07 5.92
N ALA A 136 -20.31 -3.00 5.17
CA ALA A 136 -21.26 -2.44 4.19
C ALA A 136 -21.55 -3.44 3.06
N MET A 137 -20.52 -4.14 2.58
CA MET A 137 -20.69 -5.19 1.57
C MET A 137 -21.53 -6.37 2.09
N GLN A 138 -21.26 -6.83 3.32
CA GLN A 138 -22.04 -7.89 3.97
C GLN A 138 -23.51 -7.49 4.11
N ASN A 139 -23.78 -6.24 4.46
CA ASN A 139 -25.14 -5.71 4.67
C ASN A 139 -25.87 -5.34 3.36
N GLY A 140 -25.23 -5.49 2.20
CA GLY A 140 -25.80 -5.12 0.90
C GLY A 140 -25.91 -3.63 0.65
N ASN A 141 -25.10 -2.83 1.34
CA ASN A 141 -25.10 -1.37 1.19
C ASN A 141 -24.10 -0.87 0.12
N ILE A 142 -23.22 -1.75 -0.35
CA ILE A 142 -22.29 -1.53 -1.47
C ILE A 142 -22.14 -2.82 -2.28
N ASP A 143 -21.81 -2.69 -3.55
CA ASP A 143 -21.67 -3.77 -4.51
C ASP A 143 -20.21 -4.16 -4.77
N GLY A 144 -19.28 -3.32 -4.30
CA GLY A 144 -17.87 -3.62 -4.36
C GLY A 144 -17.02 -2.74 -3.43
N MET A 145 -15.76 -3.17 -3.25
CA MET A 145 -14.79 -2.46 -2.42
C MET A 145 -13.36 -2.68 -2.94
N ASN A 146 -12.50 -1.68 -2.75
CA ASN A 146 -11.05 -1.81 -2.93
C ASN A 146 -10.35 -1.91 -1.56
N ILE A 147 -9.53 -2.96 -1.37
CA ILE A 147 -8.76 -3.21 -0.14
C ILE A 147 -7.29 -3.48 -0.51
N PRO A 148 -6.48 -2.47 -0.82
CA PRO A 148 -5.05 -2.65 -1.04
C PRO A 148 -4.34 -2.91 0.29
N ALA A 149 -3.91 -4.15 0.53
CA ALA A 149 -3.31 -4.57 1.80
C ALA A 149 -2.35 -5.74 1.64
N GLY A 150 -1.55 -6.02 2.68
CA GLY A 150 -0.77 -7.26 2.75
C GLY A 150 -1.66 -8.49 2.87
N VAL A 151 -1.31 -9.54 2.15
CA VAL A 151 -2.05 -10.82 2.13
C VAL A 151 -1.66 -11.71 3.32
N PRO A 152 -2.63 -12.34 4.01
CA PRO A 152 -4.08 -12.17 3.88
C PRO A 152 -4.60 -10.90 4.56
N ALA A 153 -5.49 -10.18 3.88
CA ALA A 153 -6.11 -8.97 4.42
C ALA A 153 -7.35 -9.33 5.27
N SER A 154 -7.40 -8.87 6.52
CA SER A 154 -8.47 -9.27 7.46
C SER A 154 -9.87 -8.88 7.00
N ALA A 155 -10.04 -7.71 6.37
CA ALA A 155 -11.32 -7.27 5.83
C ALA A 155 -11.79 -8.16 4.67
N VAL A 156 -10.85 -8.56 3.78
CA VAL A 156 -11.14 -9.48 2.67
C VAL A 156 -11.46 -10.88 3.21
N THR A 157 -10.67 -11.37 4.18
CA THR A 157 -10.96 -12.64 4.85
C THR A 157 -12.38 -12.68 5.42
N ARG A 158 -12.80 -11.59 6.08
CA ARG A 158 -14.14 -11.48 6.65
C ARG A 158 -15.23 -11.43 5.58
N ALA A 159 -15.01 -10.69 4.50
CA ALA A 159 -15.96 -10.64 3.39
C ALA A 159 -16.17 -12.03 2.77
N TYR A 160 -15.09 -12.74 2.46
CA TYR A 160 -15.18 -14.11 1.94
C TYR A 160 -15.79 -15.11 2.93
N ALA A 161 -15.51 -14.97 4.23
CA ALA A 161 -16.10 -15.83 5.25
C ALA A 161 -17.63 -15.67 5.34
N ASN A 162 -18.14 -14.44 5.17
CA ASN A 162 -19.54 -14.11 5.34
C ASN A 162 -20.36 -14.25 4.04
N LEU A 163 -19.78 -13.91 2.89
CA LEU A 163 -20.46 -13.87 1.60
C LEU A 163 -20.08 -15.05 0.69
N GLY A 164 -18.96 -15.73 0.97
CA GLY A 164 -18.55 -16.94 0.26
C GLY A 164 -18.55 -16.78 -1.25
N GLY A 165 -19.30 -17.66 -1.93
CA GLY A 165 -19.43 -17.67 -3.39
C GLY A 165 -20.28 -16.55 -4.00
N GLU A 166 -20.71 -15.54 -3.22
CA GLU A 166 -21.47 -14.39 -3.73
C GLU A 166 -20.55 -13.23 -4.18
N ILE A 167 -19.24 -13.33 -3.93
CA ILE A 167 -18.27 -12.31 -4.25
C ILE A 167 -17.07 -12.86 -5.02
N THR A 168 -16.43 -12.00 -5.79
CA THR A 168 -15.20 -12.28 -6.54
C THR A 168 -14.21 -11.13 -6.34
N THR A 169 -12.93 -11.46 -6.20
CA THR A 169 -11.85 -10.48 -6.37
C THR A 169 -11.44 -10.51 -7.84
N LEU A 170 -11.47 -9.34 -8.49
CA LEU A 170 -11.20 -9.21 -9.92
C LEU A 170 -9.71 -9.40 -10.22
N ASP A 171 -9.42 -10.09 -11.31
CA ASP A 171 -8.07 -10.29 -11.85
C ASP A 171 -7.60 -9.06 -12.64
N PHE A 172 -6.28 -8.96 -12.84
CA PHE A 172 -5.64 -8.06 -13.78
C PHE A 172 -4.96 -8.84 -14.89
N THR A 173 -5.16 -8.44 -16.12
CA THR A 173 -4.39 -8.93 -17.26
C THR A 173 -3.05 -8.23 -17.38
N GLU A 174 -2.10 -8.81 -18.12
CA GLU A 174 -0.82 -8.15 -18.42
C GLU A 174 -1.00 -6.78 -19.12
N ALA A 175 -1.98 -6.67 -20.01
CA ALA A 175 -2.29 -5.41 -20.70
C ALA A 175 -2.79 -4.34 -19.71
N GLN A 176 -3.68 -4.70 -18.79
CA GLN A 176 -4.17 -3.78 -17.75
C GLN A 176 -3.05 -3.35 -16.79
N LEU A 177 -2.15 -4.26 -16.42
CA LEU A 177 -0.97 -3.91 -15.62
C LEU A 177 -0.05 -2.94 -16.39
N ALA A 178 0.15 -3.14 -17.70
CA ALA A 178 0.93 -2.22 -18.52
C ALA A 178 0.31 -0.81 -18.58
N GLU A 179 -1.02 -0.72 -18.70
CA GLU A 179 -1.74 0.57 -18.64
C GLU A 179 -1.57 1.25 -17.27
N VAL A 180 -1.71 0.51 -16.18
CA VAL A 180 -1.51 1.04 -14.83
C VAL A 180 -0.09 1.57 -14.64
N ASN A 181 0.91 0.93 -15.23
CA ASN A 181 2.33 1.33 -15.15
C ASN A 181 2.74 2.41 -16.16
N SER A 182 1.83 2.93 -16.98
CA SER A 182 2.17 3.87 -18.06
C SER A 182 2.83 5.17 -17.59
N ASP A 183 2.54 5.64 -16.38
CA ASP A 183 3.15 6.85 -15.78
C ASP A 183 4.27 6.51 -14.78
N PHE A 184 4.11 5.40 -14.05
CA PHE A 184 5.02 4.97 -12.99
C PHE A 184 5.17 3.46 -13.02
N GLU A 185 6.38 2.94 -13.10
CA GLU A 185 6.68 1.50 -13.00
C GLU A 185 6.68 1.04 -11.52
N LEU A 186 5.51 1.07 -10.88
CA LEU A 186 5.36 0.78 -9.45
C LEU A 186 4.70 -0.55 -9.16
N TRP A 187 3.74 -0.97 -10.00
CA TRP A 187 2.99 -2.20 -9.80
C TRP A 187 3.68 -3.38 -10.45
N THR A 188 3.65 -4.50 -9.75
CA THR A 188 4.12 -5.80 -10.23
C THR A 188 3.00 -6.81 -10.19
N PRO A 189 3.02 -7.86 -11.02
CA PRO A 189 2.07 -8.95 -10.91
C PRO A 189 2.14 -9.59 -9.52
N TYR A 190 0.99 -9.96 -8.97
CA TYR A 190 0.90 -10.66 -7.70
C TYR A 190 -0.15 -11.76 -7.78
N LEU A 191 0.25 -12.99 -7.43
CA LEU A 191 -0.64 -14.13 -7.33
C LEU A 191 -1.07 -14.32 -5.88
N ILE A 192 -2.39 -14.33 -5.64
CA ILE A 192 -2.97 -14.77 -4.38
C ILE A 192 -3.43 -16.22 -4.60
N PRO A 193 -2.77 -17.22 -3.99
CA PRO A 193 -3.11 -18.61 -4.22
C PRO A 193 -4.53 -18.96 -3.74
N ALA A 194 -5.17 -19.89 -4.42
CA ALA A 194 -6.42 -20.48 -3.98
C ALA A 194 -6.35 -20.96 -2.53
N GLY A 195 -7.43 -20.80 -1.77
CA GLY A 195 -7.48 -21.15 -0.35
C GLY A 195 -6.80 -20.13 0.59
N THR A 196 -6.31 -18.99 0.09
CA THR A 196 -5.80 -17.89 0.95
C THR A 196 -6.94 -17.28 1.78
N TYR A 197 -8.11 -17.13 1.18
CA TYR A 197 -9.33 -16.67 1.84
C TYR A 197 -10.36 -17.80 1.94
N PRO A 198 -11.27 -17.77 2.93
CA PRO A 198 -12.37 -18.76 3.02
C PRO A 198 -13.18 -18.77 1.73
N ASN A 199 -13.52 -19.95 1.21
CA ASN A 199 -14.33 -20.14 -0.01
C ASN A 199 -13.74 -19.51 -1.29
N GLN A 200 -12.47 -19.18 -1.30
CA GLN A 200 -11.75 -18.74 -2.50
C GLN A 200 -11.10 -19.97 -3.15
N ASP A 201 -11.76 -20.54 -4.16
CA ASP A 201 -11.36 -21.81 -4.78
C ASP A 201 -10.41 -21.65 -5.96
N LYS A 202 -10.17 -20.43 -6.42
CA LYS A 202 -9.29 -20.10 -7.57
C LYS A 202 -8.18 -19.17 -7.15
N ASP A 203 -7.06 -19.24 -7.86
CA ASP A 203 -6.02 -18.23 -7.81
C ASP A 203 -6.58 -16.86 -8.23
N ILE A 204 -6.08 -15.78 -7.64
CA ILE A 204 -6.40 -14.41 -8.02
C ILE A 204 -5.12 -13.79 -8.57
N ASN A 205 -5.15 -13.41 -9.85
CA ASN A 205 -4.05 -12.72 -10.52
C ASN A 205 -4.26 -11.22 -10.40
N THR A 206 -3.64 -10.61 -9.42
CA THR A 206 -3.77 -9.18 -9.15
C THR A 206 -2.45 -8.45 -9.31
N ILE A 207 -2.41 -7.20 -8.88
CA ILE A 207 -1.22 -6.35 -8.91
C ILE A 207 -0.89 -5.84 -7.53
N ALA A 208 0.38 -5.53 -7.29
CA ALA A 208 0.84 -5.01 -6.01
C ALA A 208 1.88 -3.91 -6.20
N GLN A 209 1.87 -2.95 -5.29
CA GLN A 209 2.89 -1.91 -5.20
C GLN A 209 3.58 -1.98 -3.83
N PRO A 210 4.80 -1.41 -3.65
CA PRO A 210 5.43 -1.41 -2.35
C PRO A 210 4.68 -0.51 -1.35
N ASN A 211 4.52 -0.97 -0.11
CA ASN A 211 4.39 -0.08 1.03
C ASN A 211 5.78 0.29 1.50
N ILE A 212 6.03 1.58 1.70
CA ILE A 212 7.32 2.10 2.10
C ILE A 212 7.23 2.80 3.45
N MET A 213 8.30 2.73 4.21
CA MET A 213 8.54 3.65 5.30
C MET A 213 9.31 4.85 4.77
N ALA A 214 8.76 6.03 4.97
CA ALA A 214 9.39 7.30 4.63
C ALA A 214 9.75 8.08 5.91
N ALA A 215 10.75 8.92 5.82
CA ALA A 215 11.15 9.86 6.86
C ALA A 215 11.32 11.27 6.29
N ARG A 216 11.22 12.29 7.14
CA ARG A 216 11.66 13.63 6.79
C ARG A 216 13.19 13.67 6.70
N ALA A 217 13.71 14.45 5.78
CA ALA A 217 15.15 14.56 5.56
C ALA A 217 15.92 15.20 6.74
N ASP A 218 15.22 15.96 7.59
CA ASP A 218 15.78 16.63 8.76
C ASP A 218 15.81 15.75 10.03
N VAL A 219 15.32 14.53 9.97
CA VAL A 219 15.48 13.57 11.08
C VAL A 219 16.96 13.22 11.21
N PRO A 220 17.52 13.19 12.44
CA PRO A 220 18.93 12.86 12.61
C PRO A 220 19.32 11.53 11.96
N GLU A 221 20.47 11.50 11.30
CA GLU A 221 20.98 10.30 10.61
C GLU A 221 21.05 9.09 11.54
N GLU A 222 21.54 9.30 12.77
CA GLU A 222 21.68 8.23 13.75
C GLU A 222 20.33 7.63 14.14
N ASP A 223 19.28 8.45 14.28
CA ASP A 223 17.96 7.97 14.66
C ASP A 223 17.36 7.06 13.57
N VAL A 224 17.47 7.47 12.30
CA VAL A 224 17.00 6.65 11.18
C VAL A 224 17.84 5.39 11.03
N TYR A 225 19.16 5.47 11.24
CA TYR A 225 20.03 4.30 11.25
C TYR A 225 19.60 3.29 12.31
N GLN A 226 19.38 3.72 13.56
CA GLN A 226 18.98 2.84 14.66
C GLN A 226 17.60 2.23 14.42
N ILE A 227 16.64 2.99 13.89
CA ILE A 227 15.32 2.50 13.53
C ILE A 227 15.42 1.43 12.45
N THR A 228 16.15 1.69 11.37
CA THR A 228 16.33 0.74 10.26
C THR A 228 16.99 -0.54 10.74
N LYS A 229 18.08 -0.42 11.50
CA LYS A 229 18.80 -1.55 12.11
C LYS A 229 17.88 -2.37 13.01
N THR A 230 17.07 -1.71 13.85
CA THR A 230 16.15 -2.38 14.76
C THR A 230 15.08 -3.18 14.01
N ILE A 231 14.55 -2.64 12.91
CA ILE A 231 13.59 -3.35 12.05
C ILE A 231 14.20 -4.65 11.54
N TYR A 232 15.35 -4.58 10.87
CA TYR A 232 15.97 -5.75 10.24
C TYR A 232 16.56 -6.76 11.24
N ALA A 233 17.02 -6.32 12.40
CA ALA A 233 17.44 -7.20 13.49
C ALA A 233 16.27 -7.98 14.14
N ASN A 234 15.02 -7.57 13.90
CA ASN A 234 13.86 -8.16 14.55
C ASN A 234 12.77 -8.65 13.57
N LEU A 235 13.15 -9.05 12.35
CA LEU A 235 12.18 -9.55 11.35
C LEU A 235 11.38 -10.75 11.85
N ALA A 236 12.02 -11.71 12.54
CA ALA A 236 11.34 -12.87 13.10
C ALA A 236 10.24 -12.48 14.10
N PHE A 237 10.47 -11.43 14.91
CA PHE A 237 9.45 -10.88 15.80
C PHE A 237 8.30 -10.24 15.04
N LEU A 238 8.59 -9.48 13.98
CA LEU A 238 7.57 -8.87 13.12
C LEU A 238 6.72 -9.92 12.39
N ASN A 239 7.34 -10.98 11.91
CA ASN A 239 6.67 -12.09 11.21
C ASN A 239 5.63 -12.81 12.08
N ASN A 240 5.84 -12.81 13.41
CA ASN A 240 4.87 -13.34 14.36
C ASN A 240 3.70 -12.39 14.64
N ILE A 241 3.84 -11.09 14.28
CA ILE A 241 2.77 -10.10 14.46
C ILE A 241 1.81 -10.13 13.27
N HIS A 242 2.36 -10.12 12.05
CA HIS A 242 1.52 -10.16 10.83
C HIS A 242 2.24 -10.88 9.68
N PRO A 243 1.56 -11.81 8.98
CA PRO A 243 2.15 -12.58 7.88
C PRO A 243 2.73 -11.73 6.74
N ALA A 244 2.15 -10.58 6.42
CA ALA A 244 2.65 -9.69 5.36
C ALA A 244 4.11 -9.26 5.59
N THR A 245 4.56 -9.17 6.85
CA THR A 245 5.96 -8.80 7.17
C THR A 245 6.98 -9.87 6.77
N LYS A 246 6.55 -11.10 6.41
CA LYS A 246 7.41 -12.13 5.82
C LYS A 246 7.98 -11.71 4.45
N ALA A 247 7.34 -10.74 3.79
CA ALA A 247 7.86 -10.13 2.57
C ALA A 247 9.06 -9.21 2.82
N MET A 248 9.25 -8.77 4.07
CA MET A 248 10.38 -7.95 4.47
C MET A 248 11.64 -8.79 4.51
N ALA A 249 12.57 -8.47 3.63
CA ALA A 249 13.88 -9.10 3.57
C ALA A 249 14.93 -8.04 3.22
N LEU A 250 16.13 -8.20 3.73
CA LEU A 250 17.17 -7.19 3.58
C LEU A 250 17.51 -6.95 2.10
N GLU A 251 17.55 -8.00 1.30
CA GLU A 251 17.80 -7.95 -0.15
C GLU A 251 16.69 -7.26 -0.95
N LYS A 252 15.51 -7.09 -0.35
CA LYS A 252 14.36 -6.39 -0.94
C LYS A 252 14.14 -4.99 -0.36
N ALA A 253 14.92 -4.61 0.64
CA ALA A 253 14.71 -3.40 1.45
C ALA A 253 14.61 -2.10 0.65
N ILE A 254 15.29 -2.03 -0.48
CA ILE A 254 15.34 -0.84 -1.34
C ILE A 254 14.61 -1.03 -2.68
N ALA A 255 13.93 -2.18 -2.85
CA ALA A 255 13.20 -2.47 -4.09
C ALA A 255 11.98 -1.55 -4.26
N GLY A 256 11.81 -0.96 -5.44
CA GLY A 256 10.65 -0.12 -5.79
C GLY A 256 10.53 1.18 -5.00
N LEU A 257 11.57 1.63 -4.29
CA LEU A 257 11.55 2.91 -3.58
C LEU A 257 11.51 4.07 -4.57
N PRO A 258 10.53 4.99 -4.45
CA PRO A 258 10.35 6.09 -5.39
C PRO A 258 11.18 7.35 -5.07
N MET A 259 11.75 7.44 -3.88
CA MET A 259 12.51 8.60 -3.41
C MET A 259 13.92 8.16 -2.97
N PRO A 260 14.91 9.07 -2.98
CA PRO A 260 16.22 8.80 -2.41
C PRO A 260 16.15 8.33 -0.96
N LEU A 261 17.10 7.48 -0.57
CA LEU A 261 17.22 6.99 0.80
C LEU A 261 17.61 8.11 1.77
N HIS A 262 17.10 7.99 2.99
CA HIS A 262 17.62 8.77 4.10
C HIS A 262 19.09 8.36 4.40
N PRO A 263 20.01 9.32 4.71
CA PRO A 263 21.41 8.99 4.98
C PRO A 263 21.60 7.87 6.01
N GLY A 264 20.83 7.86 7.09
CA GLY A 264 20.90 6.80 8.11
C GLY A 264 20.48 5.42 7.60
N ALA A 265 19.46 5.34 6.76
CA ALA A 265 19.07 4.09 6.11
C ALA A 265 20.14 3.64 5.11
N ALA A 266 20.66 4.56 4.28
CA ALA A 266 21.71 4.28 3.32
C ALA A 266 22.99 3.77 3.99
N ARG A 267 23.38 4.35 5.15
CA ARG A 267 24.52 3.88 5.96
C ARG A 267 24.30 2.43 6.40
N PHE A 268 23.15 2.12 6.97
CA PHE A 268 22.82 0.77 7.40
C PHE A 268 22.92 -0.22 6.24
N TYR A 269 22.31 0.07 5.09
CA TYR A 269 22.31 -0.84 3.95
C TYR A 269 23.72 -1.07 3.38
N ARG A 270 24.57 -0.04 3.31
CA ARG A 270 25.97 -0.21 2.90
C ARG A 270 26.75 -1.11 3.86
N GLU A 271 26.53 -0.98 5.17
CA GLU A 271 27.15 -1.86 6.18
C GLU A 271 26.69 -3.33 6.03
N GLN A 272 25.48 -3.54 5.49
CA GLN A 272 25.00 -4.89 5.18
C GLN A 272 25.39 -5.40 3.78
N GLY A 273 26.22 -4.66 3.05
CA GLY A 273 26.68 -5.03 1.71
C GLY A 273 25.65 -4.83 0.61
N ILE A 274 24.59 -4.04 0.84
CA ILE A 274 23.62 -3.71 -0.20
C ILE A 274 24.16 -2.58 -1.06
N GLU A 275 24.25 -2.83 -2.36
CA GLU A 275 24.59 -1.80 -3.35
C GLU A 275 23.39 -0.87 -3.55
N ILE A 276 23.61 0.44 -3.36
CA ILE A 276 22.56 1.46 -3.49
C ILE A 276 22.64 2.07 -4.89
N PRO A 277 21.59 1.91 -5.71
CA PRO A 277 21.52 2.56 -7.02
C PRO A 277 21.63 4.07 -6.93
N GLU A 278 22.24 4.71 -7.92
CA GLU A 278 22.49 6.16 -7.96
C GLU A 278 21.21 6.98 -7.72
N ARG A 279 20.06 6.57 -8.31
CA ARG A 279 18.77 7.22 -8.12
C ARG A 279 18.28 7.26 -6.66
N LEU A 280 18.81 6.41 -5.80
CA LEU A 280 18.48 6.33 -4.36
C LEU A 280 19.51 7.03 -3.48
N ILE A 281 20.55 7.63 -4.04
CA ILE A 281 21.52 8.43 -3.32
C ILE A 281 20.95 9.85 -3.19
N ALA A 282 20.81 10.33 -1.95
CA ALA A 282 20.44 11.73 -1.71
C ALA A 282 21.63 12.64 -2.04
N GLU A 283 21.37 13.69 -2.79
CA GLU A 283 22.32 14.78 -3.01
C GLU A 283 22.50 15.60 -1.73
#